data_fa7fc75e9424349001e38a0dc64d26cd
#
_entry.id   fa7fc75e9424349001e38a0dc64d26cd
#
_cell.length_a   1.000
_cell.length_b   1.000
_cell.length_c   1.000
_cell.angle_alpha   90.00
_cell.angle_beta   90.00
_cell.angle_gamma   90.00
#
_symmetry.space_group_name_H-M   'P 1'
#
loop_
_entity.id
_entity.type
_entity.pdbx_description
1 polymer ?
#
loop_
_entity_poly.entity_id
_entity_poly.type
_entity_poly.pdbx_seq_one_letter_code
_entity_poly.pdbx_strand_id
1 'polypeptide(L)'
;MTIECANERLEKTRNAAHPFCVVCGKANECGLGLQFSLCDDGSVEAIFDCHEKFQGYRDILHGGITSALLDGAMTNCLFAHGIVAVTAEMNVRFRHPIKLGLPLLLKAKITARKQRKKLTAKSHWLFPKQKPKRRNF
;
A
#
# COMPACT_ATOMS: atom_id res chain seq x y z
N MET A 1 -13.78 8.14 -16.96
CA MET A 1 -13.72 6.86 -16.25
C MET A 1 -14.13 7.10 -14.81
N THR A 2 -15.07 6.33 -14.29
CA THR A 2 -15.50 6.42 -12.89
C THR A 2 -14.46 5.75 -11.96
N ILE A 3 -14.46 6.14 -10.69
CA ILE A 3 -13.61 5.51 -9.65
C ILE A 3 -13.92 4.01 -9.53
N GLU A 4 -15.18 3.64 -9.62
CA GLU A 4 -15.64 2.25 -9.60
C GLU A 4 -14.98 1.42 -10.71
N CYS A 5 -15.03 1.90 -11.95
CA CYS A 5 -14.37 1.24 -13.08
C CYS A 5 -12.85 1.13 -12.91
N ALA A 6 -12.23 2.13 -12.30
CA ALA A 6 -10.78 2.10 -12.02
C ALA A 6 -10.41 1.14 -10.88
N ASN A 7 -11.26 0.98 -9.87
CA ASN A 7 -11.09 -0.02 -8.82
C ASN A 7 -11.28 -1.46 -9.38
N GLU A 8 -12.23 -1.67 -10.27
CA GLU A 8 -12.39 -2.94 -10.98
C GLU A 8 -11.13 -3.28 -11.80
N ARG A 9 -10.55 -2.29 -12.49
CA ARG A 9 -9.29 -2.48 -13.23
C ARG A 9 -8.13 -2.81 -12.30
N LEU A 10 -8.00 -2.11 -11.18
CA LEU A 10 -7.01 -2.41 -10.15
C LEU A 10 -7.12 -3.88 -9.71
N GLU A 11 -8.31 -4.30 -9.33
CA GLU A 11 -8.55 -5.66 -8.85
C GLU A 11 -8.27 -6.71 -9.93
N LYS A 12 -8.75 -6.51 -11.15
CA LYS A 12 -8.52 -7.40 -12.28
C LYS A 12 -7.03 -7.53 -12.60
N THR A 13 -6.30 -6.43 -12.66
CA THR A 13 -4.87 -6.43 -12.97
C THR A 13 -4.06 -7.10 -11.85
N ARG A 14 -4.37 -6.80 -10.58
CA ARG A 14 -3.75 -7.44 -9.43
C ARG A 14 -3.97 -8.96 -9.43
N ASN A 15 -5.20 -9.40 -9.62
CA ASN A 15 -5.52 -10.84 -9.60
C ASN A 15 -4.86 -11.60 -10.74
N ALA A 16 -4.64 -10.97 -11.89
CA ALA A 16 -3.92 -11.56 -13.01
C ALA A 16 -2.39 -11.60 -12.80
N ALA A 17 -1.80 -10.50 -12.31
CA ALA A 17 -0.35 -10.36 -12.20
C ALA A 17 0.20 -10.82 -10.84
N HIS A 18 -0.55 -10.65 -9.75
CA HIS A 18 -0.13 -10.87 -8.37
C HIS A 18 -1.09 -11.76 -7.55
N PRO A 19 -1.55 -12.93 -8.05
CA PRO A 19 -2.52 -13.75 -7.31
C PRO A 19 -1.97 -14.28 -5.98
N PHE A 20 -0.68 -14.54 -5.90
CA PHE A 20 0.03 -15.06 -4.72
C PHE A 20 1.00 -14.07 -4.08
N CYS A 21 0.87 -12.79 -4.38
CA CYS A 21 1.74 -11.77 -3.80
C CYS A 21 1.65 -11.77 -2.27
N VAL A 22 2.79 -11.73 -1.60
CA VAL A 22 2.85 -11.69 -0.14
C VAL A 22 2.16 -10.47 0.46
N VAL A 23 2.09 -9.36 -0.26
CA VAL A 23 1.45 -8.11 0.22
C VAL A 23 -0.05 -8.09 -0.09
N CYS A 24 -0.45 -8.33 -1.33
CA CYS A 24 -1.82 -8.07 -1.80
C CYS A 24 -2.50 -9.25 -2.51
N GLY A 25 -1.84 -10.40 -2.60
CA GLY A 25 -2.39 -11.56 -3.28
C GLY A 25 -3.51 -12.23 -2.50
N LYS A 26 -4.72 -12.29 -3.05
CA LYS A 26 -5.87 -12.91 -2.41
C LYS A 26 -5.71 -14.42 -2.22
N ALA A 27 -4.94 -15.09 -3.07
CA ALA A 27 -4.71 -16.53 -3.02
C ALA A 27 -3.56 -16.93 -2.07
N ASN A 28 -2.82 -15.99 -1.50
CA ASN A 28 -1.76 -16.28 -0.53
C ASN A 28 -2.32 -16.27 0.89
N GLU A 29 -2.54 -17.43 1.46
CA GLU A 29 -3.08 -17.59 2.83
C GLU A 29 -2.14 -17.06 3.91
N CYS A 30 -0.85 -17.01 3.66
CA CYS A 30 0.17 -16.49 4.58
C CYS A 30 0.59 -15.03 4.28
N GLY A 31 -0.07 -14.39 3.35
CA GLY A 31 0.21 -13.02 2.95
C GLY A 31 -0.36 -11.97 3.91
N LEU A 32 0.02 -10.73 3.66
CA LEU A 32 -0.45 -9.58 4.46
C LEU A 32 -1.90 -9.18 4.12
N GLY A 33 -2.41 -9.62 2.97
CA GLY A 33 -3.82 -9.47 2.58
C GLY A 33 -4.28 -8.05 2.38
N LEU A 34 -3.38 -7.11 2.03
CA LEU A 34 -3.76 -5.72 1.84
C LEU A 34 -4.69 -5.54 0.64
N GLN A 35 -5.72 -4.74 0.85
CA GLN A 35 -6.65 -4.32 -0.19
C GLN A 35 -6.48 -2.81 -0.45
N PHE A 36 -6.08 -2.47 -1.66
CA PHE A 36 -5.89 -1.09 -2.09
C PHE A 36 -7.12 -0.58 -2.83
N SER A 37 -7.44 0.68 -2.64
CA SER A 37 -8.50 1.39 -3.36
C SER A 37 -7.97 2.66 -4.00
N LEU A 38 -8.49 3.00 -5.17
CA LEU A 38 -8.17 4.25 -5.85
C LEU A 38 -8.92 5.40 -5.20
N CYS A 39 -8.20 6.51 -4.99
CA CYS A 39 -8.75 7.78 -4.53
C CYS A 39 -9.04 8.72 -5.71
N ASP A 40 -9.81 9.79 -5.46
CA ASP A 40 -10.19 10.80 -6.46
C ASP A 40 -8.98 11.48 -7.12
N ASP A 41 -7.88 11.62 -6.39
CA ASP A 41 -6.65 12.26 -6.86
C ASP A 41 -5.72 11.34 -7.67
N GLY A 42 -6.17 10.12 -7.98
CA GLY A 42 -5.38 9.11 -8.72
C GLY A 42 -4.37 8.34 -7.86
N SER A 43 -4.30 8.62 -6.56
CA SER A 43 -3.52 7.81 -5.61
C SER A 43 -4.29 6.55 -5.22
N VAL A 44 -3.59 5.58 -4.65
CA VAL A 44 -4.20 4.42 -4.00
C VAL A 44 -3.91 4.46 -2.51
N GLU A 45 -4.80 3.87 -1.73
CA GLU A 45 -4.62 3.74 -0.29
C GLU A 45 -5.09 2.39 0.23
N ALA A 46 -4.51 1.97 1.33
CA ALA A 46 -4.89 0.78 2.09
C ALA A 46 -4.61 0.98 3.57
N ILE A 47 -5.32 0.26 4.41
CA ILE A 47 -5.08 0.23 5.86
C ILE A 47 -4.46 -1.12 6.22
N PHE A 48 -3.38 -1.08 6.98
CA PHE A 48 -2.68 -2.25 7.49
C PHE A 48 -2.75 -2.30 9.01
N ASP A 49 -3.16 -3.44 9.54
CA ASP A 49 -3.15 -3.70 10.98
C ASP A 49 -1.76 -4.17 11.39
N CYS A 50 -1.07 -3.34 12.19
CA CYS A 50 0.28 -3.62 12.67
C CYS A 50 0.24 -4.65 13.80
N HIS A 51 -0.02 -5.92 13.45
CA HIS A 51 -0.05 -7.03 14.39
C HIS A 51 1.35 -7.36 14.93
N GLU A 52 1.45 -7.82 16.17
CA GLU A 52 2.72 -8.17 16.84
C GLU A 52 3.58 -9.19 16.06
N LYS A 53 2.97 -10.08 15.28
CA LYS A 53 3.72 -11.05 14.44
C LYS A 53 4.58 -10.41 13.37
N PHE A 54 4.40 -9.12 13.10
CA PHE A 54 5.17 -8.35 12.12
C PHE A 54 6.23 -7.45 12.77
N GLN A 55 6.49 -7.64 14.05
CA GLN A 55 7.50 -6.83 14.74
C GLN A 55 8.92 -7.21 14.35
N GLY A 56 9.79 -6.20 14.39
CA GLY A 56 11.24 -6.36 14.43
C GLY A 56 11.72 -6.19 15.87
N TYR A 57 12.19 -4.98 16.23
CA TYR A 57 12.39 -4.65 17.63
C TYR A 57 11.06 -4.70 18.39
N ARG A 58 11.14 -4.96 19.70
CA ARG A 58 9.95 -5.06 20.53
C ARG A 58 9.01 -3.86 20.30
N ASP A 59 7.74 -4.15 20.05
CA ASP A 59 6.66 -3.18 19.83
C ASP A 59 6.81 -2.26 18.60
N ILE A 60 7.76 -2.58 17.70
CA ILE A 60 8.03 -1.81 16.49
C ILE A 60 7.81 -2.69 15.27
N LEU A 61 7.07 -2.18 14.28
CA LEU A 61 6.90 -2.84 13.00
C LEU A 61 8.26 -3.04 12.32
N HIS A 62 8.50 -4.25 11.81
CA HIS A 62 9.76 -4.57 11.13
C HIS A 62 9.96 -3.69 9.89
N GLY A 63 11.16 -3.12 9.73
CA GLY A 63 11.48 -2.24 8.60
C GLY A 63 11.34 -2.90 7.23
N GLY A 64 11.63 -4.19 7.14
CA GLY A 64 11.41 -4.98 5.92
C GLY A 64 9.93 -5.11 5.58
N ILE A 65 9.06 -5.27 6.58
CA ILE A 65 7.60 -5.28 6.38
C ILE A 65 7.15 -3.90 5.91
N THR A 66 7.61 -2.82 6.53
CA THR A 66 7.32 -1.45 6.10
C THR A 66 7.71 -1.24 4.63
N SER A 67 8.90 -1.68 4.23
CA SER A 67 9.37 -1.58 2.85
C SER A 67 8.50 -2.38 1.89
N ALA A 68 8.10 -3.59 2.26
CA ALA A 68 7.20 -4.42 1.46
C ALA A 68 5.82 -3.76 1.27
N LEU A 69 5.27 -3.16 2.33
CA LEU A 69 4.00 -2.43 2.28
C LEU A 69 4.08 -1.22 1.34
N LEU A 70 5.15 -0.46 1.40
CA LEU A 70 5.38 0.70 0.53
C LEU A 70 5.57 0.30 -0.94
N ASP A 71 6.31 -0.77 -1.19
CA ASP A 71 6.47 -1.33 -2.53
C ASP A 71 5.14 -1.84 -3.09
N GLY A 72 4.38 -2.57 -2.30
CA GLY A 72 3.03 -3.04 -2.66
C GLY A 72 2.08 -1.89 -2.97
N ALA A 73 2.15 -0.79 -2.23
CA ALA A 73 1.34 0.39 -2.49
C ALA A 73 1.67 1.02 -3.85
N MET A 74 2.96 1.17 -4.17
CA MET A 74 3.38 1.70 -5.48
C MET A 74 2.96 0.78 -6.61
N THR A 75 3.13 -0.52 -6.47
CA THR A 75 2.73 -1.53 -7.46
C THR A 75 1.22 -1.50 -7.71
N ASN A 76 0.41 -1.45 -6.65
CA ASN A 76 -1.05 -1.36 -6.79
C ASN A 76 -1.50 -0.02 -7.39
N CYS A 77 -0.76 1.06 -7.17
CA CYS A 77 -1.00 2.32 -7.87
C CYS A 77 -0.82 2.17 -9.39
N LEU A 78 0.21 1.45 -9.82
CA LEU A 78 0.41 1.12 -11.24
C LEU A 78 -0.73 0.27 -11.78
N PHE A 79 -1.17 -0.75 -11.04
CA PHE A 79 -2.31 -1.60 -11.43
C PHE A 79 -3.61 -0.81 -11.62
N ALA A 80 -3.86 0.18 -10.77
CA ALA A 80 -5.02 1.07 -10.92
C ALA A 80 -5.01 1.85 -12.24
N HIS A 81 -3.82 2.10 -12.76
CA HIS A 81 -3.62 2.74 -14.08
C HIS A 81 -3.42 1.73 -15.23
N GLY A 82 -3.66 0.44 -14.98
CA GLY A 82 -3.54 -0.62 -15.98
C GLY A 82 -2.09 -0.95 -16.37
N ILE A 83 -1.13 -0.64 -15.52
CA ILE A 83 0.31 -0.83 -15.77
C ILE A 83 0.83 -1.99 -14.92
N VAL A 84 1.51 -2.93 -15.57
CA VAL A 84 2.25 -4.01 -14.91
C VAL A 84 3.74 -3.74 -15.09
N ALA A 85 4.44 -3.56 -13.96
CA ALA A 85 5.87 -3.29 -13.96
C ALA A 85 6.52 -3.88 -12.70
N VAL A 86 7.81 -4.13 -12.76
CA VAL A 86 8.62 -4.56 -11.62
C VAL A 86 9.40 -3.39 -11.05
N THR A 87 9.59 -3.39 -9.74
CA THR A 87 10.41 -2.40 -9.05
C THR A 87 11.88 -2.63 -9.38
N ALA A 88 12.51 -1.65 -10.03
CA ALA A 88 13.93 -1.71 -10.36
C ALA A 88 14.80 -1.08 -9.25
N GLU A 89 14.29 -0.06 -8.61
CA GLU A 89 14.97 0.66 -7.53
C GLU A 89 13.94 1.18 -6.54
N MET A 90 14.26 1.08 -5.26
CA MET A 90 13.42 1.58 -4.18
C MET A 90 14.28 2.27 -3.13
N ASN A 91 13.90 3.48 -2.76
CA ASN A 91 14.57 4.27 -1.74
C ASN A 91 13.61 4.50 -0.58
N VAL A 92 13.94 4.00 0.61
CA VAL A 92 13.09 4.11 1.79
C VAL A 92 13.78 4.92 2.88
N ARG A 93 13.08 5.89 3.41
CA ARG A 93 13.54 6.69 4.54
C ARG A 93 12.65 6.41 5.77
N PHE A 94 13.25 5.80 6.78
CA PHE A 94 12.61 5.53 8.06
C PHE A 94 12.79 6.72 9.00
N ARG A 95 11.82 7.63 9.02
CA ARG A 95 11.91 8.85 9.85
C ARG A 95 11.52 8.62 11.29
N HIS A 96 10.52 7.77 11.51
CA HIS A 96 9.99 7.44 12.83
C HIS A 96 9.68 5.96 12.92
N PRO A 97 9.92 5.32 14.08
CA PRO A 97 9.46 3.95 14.32
C PRO A 97 7.93 3.86 14.21
N ILE A 98 7.45 2.79 13.62
CA ILE A 98 6.02 2.49 13.55
C ILE A 98 5.68 1.56 14.70
N LYS A 99 4.91 2.05 15.67
CA LYS A 99 4.48 1.27 16.82
C LYS A 99 3.39 0.28 16.43
N LEU A 100 3.45 -0.92 17.00
CA LEU A 100 2.41 -1.93 16.83
C LEU A 100 1.09 -1.51 17.50
N GLY A 101 0.01 -2.16 17.10
CA GLY A 101 -1.31 -1.99 17.71
C GLY A 101 -2.14 -0.82 17.16
N LEU A 102 -1.60 -0.03 16.25
CA LEU A 102 -2.32 1.06 15.58
C LEU A 102 -2.49 0.73 14.09
N PRO A 103 -3.63 1.09 13.49
CA PRO A 103 -3.80 0.97 12.04
C PRO A 103 -2.86 1.94 11.33
N LEU A 104 -2.25 1.46 10.25
CA LEU A 104 -1.33 2.23 9.41
C LEU A 104 -1.99 2.50 8.07
N LEU A 105 -2.13 3.76 7.69
CA LEU A 105 -2.60 4.15 6.36
C LEU A 105 -1.40 4.20 5.41
N LEU A 106 -1.49 3.43 4.33
CA LEU A 106 -0.53 3.46 3.23
C LEU A 106 -1.14 4.20 2.05
N LYS A 107 -0.38 5.07 1.44
CA LYS A 107 -0.80 5.83 0.27
C LYS A 107 0.30 5.89 -0.77
N ALA A 108 -0.04 5.71 -2.03
CA ALA A 108 0.91 5.79 -3.14
C ALA A 108 0.35 6.57 -4.32
N LYS A 109 1.22 7.28 -5.02
CA LYS A 109 0.88 8.04 -6.22
C LYS A 109 2.01 7.99 -7.23
N ILE A 110 1.67 7.89 -8.51
CA ILE A 110 2.63 8.07 -9.61
C ILE A 110 3.01 9.55 -9.65
N THR A 111 4.31 9.85 -9.59
CA THR A 111 4.83 11.23 -9.56
C THR A 111 5.45 11.67 -10.88
N ALA A 112 5.97 10.72 -11.66
CA ALA A 112 6.55 11.02 -12.96
C ALA A 112 6.45 9.82 -13.90
N ARG A 113 6.19 10.09 -15.17
CA ARG A 113 6.18 9.12 -16.25
C ARG A 113 7.12 9.61 -17.33
N LYS A 114 8.37 9.13 -17.29
CA LYS A 114 9.37 9.44 -18.31
C LYS A 114 9.38 8.33 -19.34
N GLN A 115 8.95 8.66 -20.55
CA GLN A 115 8.92 7.74 -21.71
C GLN A 115 8.58 6.28 -21.33
N ARG A 116 8.20 5.43 -22.25
CA ARG A 116 7.63 4.08 -22.01
C ARG A 116 8.36 3.14 -21.02
N LYS A 117 9.53 3.53 -20.48
CA LYS A 117 10.41 2.61 -19.71
C LYS A 117 10.69 3.02 -18.27
N LYS A 118 10.35 4.23 -17.81
CA LYS A 118 10.59 4.64 -16.41
C LYS A 118 9.38 5.34 -15.82
N LEU A 119 8.83 4.69 -14.82
CA LEU A 119 7.78 5.25 -13.96
C LEU A 119 8.38 5.53 -12.59
N THR A 120 8.03 6.67 -12.03
CA THR A 120 8.36 7.00 -10.65
C THR A 120 7.08 7.10 -9.84
N ALA A 121 7.02 6.41 -8.73
CA ALA A 121 5.93 6.50 -7.78
C ALA A 121 6.49 6.82 -6.40
N LYS A 122 5.69 7.48 -5.58
CA LYS A 122 5.99 7.71 -4.17
C LYS A 122 4.91 7.08 -3.32
N SER A 123 5.32 6.44 -2.26
CA SER A 123 4.45 5.95 -1.22
C SER A 123 4.88 6.47 0.15
N HIS A 124 3.94 6.57 1.05
CA HIS A 124 4.17 6.99 2.42
C HIS A 124 3.13 6.36 3.34
N TRP A 125 3.39 6.41 4.64
CA TRP A 125 2.48 5.95 5.65
C TRP A 125 2.05 7.09 6.57
N LEU A 126 0.82 6.98 7.07
CA LEU A 126 0.22 7.92 8.02
C LEU A 126 -0.56 7.11 9.06
N PHE A 127 -0.62 7.62 10.27
CA PHE A 127 -1.63 7.14 11.21
C PHE A 127 -2.96 7.80 10.86
N PRO A 128 -4.06 7.05 10.71
CA PRO A 128 -5.38 7.64 10.50
C PRO A 128 -5.69 8.61 11.65
N LYS A 129 -6.17 9.80 11.31
CA LYS A 129 -6.64 10.74 12.34
C LYS A 129 -7.73 10.04 13.14
N GLN A 130 -7.51 9.86 14.44
CA GLN A 130 -8.55 9.39 15.32
C GLN A 130 -9.71 10.38 15.26
N LYS A 131 -10.88 9.90 14.86
CA LYS A 131 -12.10 10.70 15.03
C LYS A 131 -12.20 10.99 16.54
N PRO A 132 -12.42 12.25 16.95
CA PRO A 132 -12.60 12.54 18.35
C PRO A 132 -13.72 11.63 18.89
N LYS A 133 -13.41 10.88 19.94
CA LYS A 133 -14.44 10.10 20.65
C LYS A 133 -15.55 11.09 21.00
N ARG A 134 -16.75 10.87 20.45
CA ARG A 134 -17.92 11.60 20.94
C ARG A 134 -17.98 11.36 22.44
N ARG A 135 -17.71 12.40 23.22
CA ARG A 135 -18.02 12.35 24.65
C ARG A 135 -19.54 12.30 24.73
N ASN A 136 -20.06 11.15 25.06
CA ASN A 136 -21.46 11.07 25.52
C ASN A 136 -21.50 11.79 26.87
N PHE A 137 -22.08 12.93 26.84
CA PHE A 137 -22.52 13.59 28.07
C PHE A 137 -23.81 12.93 28.54
#